data_cdd7894eb2166f96d87003616baa780c
#
_entry.id   cdd7894eb2166f96d87003616baa780c
#
_cell.length_a   1.000
_cell.length_b   1.000
_cell.length_c   1.000
_cell.angle_alpha   90.00
_cell.angle_beta   90.00
_cell.angle_gamma   90.00
#
_symmetry.space_group_name_H-M   'P 1'
#
loop_
_entity.id
_entity.type
_entity.pdbx_description
1 polymer ?
#
loop_
_entity_poly.entity_id
_entity_poly.type
_entity_poly.pdbx_seq_one_letter_code
_entity_poly.pdbx_strand_id
1 'polypeptide(L)'
;HVFDQDWPELPFASRDHVGCTVDYVSGRNRYMGYLISLGIYSFKGVKVGLDCANGSSWNIAKSIFDALGADTYVINNKPNGLNINLNAGSTHIEGLQKFVVENHLDIGFAYDGDADRCLCVDEKGNVITGDHILYIYACYMKERGKLLMNTVVTTVMSNFGLYKAFDEQGIGYAKTAVG
;
A
#
# COMPACT_ATOMS: atom_id res chain seq x y z
N HIS A 1 11.46 -12.11 -16.27
CA HIS A 1 12.55 -12.09 -17.26
C HIS A 1 13.57 -13.24 -17.06
N VAL A 2 13.93 -13.61 -15.82
CA VAL A 2 14.84 -14.75 -15.56
C VAL A 2 14.19 -16.09 -15.93
N PHE A 3 12.86 -16.19 -15.75
CA PHE A 3 12.08 -17.41 -16.03
C PHE A 3 11.60 -17.49 -17.47
N ASP A 4 11.73 -16.42 -18.28
CA ASP A 4 11.27 -16.35 -19.67
C ASP A 4 12.37 -16.76 -20.68
N GLN A 5 13.55 -17.15 -20.20
CA GLN A 5 14.67 -17.58 -21.04
C GLN A 5 14.84 -19.09 -20.96
N ASP A 6 15.18 -19.71 -22.09
CA ASP A 6 15.60 -21.12 -22.14
C ASP A 6 16.94 -21.32 -21.39
N TRP A 7 16.87 -21.38 -20.09
CA TRP A 7 18.02 -21.70 -19.24
C TRP A 7 18.25 -23.21 -19.22
N PRO A 8 19.50 -23.68 -19.27
CA PRO A 8 19.80 -25.10 -19.04
C PRO A 8 19.24 -25.46 -17.64
N GLU A 9 18.75 -26.68 -17.49
CA GLU A 9 18.31 -27.19 -16.18
C GLU A 9 19.42 -26.97 -15.14
N LEU A 10 19.09 -26.18 -14.11
CA LEU A 10 20.00 -25.95 -13.00
C LEU A 10 20.08 -27.23 -12.14
N PRO A 11 21.26 -27.69 -11.77
CA PRO A 11 21.39 -28.84 -10.90
C PRO A 11 20.73 -28.57 -9.55
N PHE A 12 20.02 -29.56 -9.01
CA PHE A 12 19.47 -29.45 -7.67
C PHE A 12 20.61 -29.28 -6.65
N ALA A 13 20.40 -28.33 -5.73
CA ALA A 13 21.32 -28.18 -4.61
C ALA A 13 21.29 -29.41 -3.72
N SER A 14 22.44 -29.85 -3.25
CA SER A 14 22.58 -31.01 -2.40
C SER A 14 23.36 -30.70 -1.14
N ARG A 15 23.08 -31.40 -0.04
CA ARG A 15 23.80 -31.30 1.25
C ARG A 15 23.88 -29.85 1.74
N ASP A 16 25.10 -29.37 1.99
CA ASP A 16 25.46 -28.04 2.48
C ASP A 16 25.21 -26.91 1.47
N HIS A 17 24.87 -27.21 0.23
CA HIS A 17 24.49 -26.25 -0.80
C HIS A 17 23.00 -25.94 -0.80
N VAL A 18 22.19 -26.60 0.02
CA VAL A 18 20.77 -26.26 0.19
C VAL A 18 20.67 -24.92 0.92
N GLY A 19 19.91 -23.96 0.34
CA GLY A 19 19.71 -22.66 0.94
C GLY A 19 18.96 -22.73 2.27
N CYS A 20 19.13 -21.71 3.09
CA CYS A 20 18.40 -21.56 4.36
C CYS A 20 17.80 -20.15 4.49
N THR A 21 16.81 -20.01 5.38
CA THR A 21 16.26 -18.72 5.73
C THR A 21 17.20 -18.01 6.71
N VAL A 22 17.52 -16.75 6.40
CA VAL A 22 18.33 -15.89 7.29
C VAL A 22 17.51 -14.62 7.58
N ASP A 23 17.33 -14.26 8.85
CA ASP A 23 16.76 -12.97 9.24
C ASP A 23 17.81 -11.87 9.08
N TYR A 24 17.64 -11.06 8.03
CA TYR A 24 18.53 -9.92 7.76
C TYR A 24 17.96 -8.64 8.36
N VAL A 25 18.05 -8.53 9.68
CA VAL A 25 17.50 -7.39 10.47
C VAL A 25 18.00 -6.04 9.96
N SER A 26 19.28 -5.94 9.61
CA SER A 26 19.88 -4.69 9.08
C SER A 26 19.21 -4.22 7.79
N GLY A 27 18.88 -5.13 6.87
CA GLY A 27 18.18 -4.83 5.62
C GLY A 27 16.76 -4.35 5.90
N ARG A 28 16.04 -5.05 6.79
CA ARG A 28 14.69 -4.66 7.22
C ARG A 28 14.69 -3.25 7.83
N ASN A 29 15.58 -2.97 8.76
CA ASN A 29 15.67 -1.66 9.41
C ASN A 29 16.04 -0.55 8.44
N ARG A 30 16.91 -0.81 7.46
CA ARG A 30 17.25 0.14 6.39
C ARG A 30 16.01 0.49 5.56
N TYR A 31 15.21 -0.50 5.19
CA TYR A 31 13.99 -0.31 4.42
C TYR A 31 12.94 0.49 5.21
N MET A 32 12.71 0.12 6.48
CA MET A 32 11.82 0.91 7.36
C MET A 32 12.30 2.35 7.50
N GLY A 33 13.59 2.59 7.71
CA GLY A 33 14.17 3.93 7.79
C GLY A 33 13.94 4.75 6.51
N TYR A 34 14.08 4.11 5.36
CA TYR A 34 13.78 4.73 4.07
C TYR A 34 12.30 5.15 3.98
N LEU A 35 11.37 4.24 4.30
CA LEU A 35 9.93 4.53 4.25
C LEU A 35 9.54 5.63 5.25
N ILE A 36 10.09 5.63 6.47
CA ILE A 36 9.86 6.68 7.46
C ILE A 36 10.36 8.03 6.93
N SER A 37 11.49 8.07 6.22
CA SER A 37 12.06 9.30 5.66
C SER A 37 11.20 9.95 4.56
N LEU A 38 10.25 9.22 3.97
CA LEU A 38 9.30 9.76 3.01
C LEU A 38 8.17 10.56 3.68
N GLY A 39 7.94 10.35 4.97
CA GLY A 39 6.95 11.08 5.74
C GLY A 39 7.43 12.50 6.05
N ILE A 40 6.76 13.49 5.45
CA ILE A 40 7.09 14.92 5.64
C ILE A 40 6.27 15.57 6.76
N TYR A 41 5.26 14.88 7.27
CA TYR A 41 4.40 15.34 8.35
C TYR A 41 4.30 14.28 9.43
N SER A 42 4.10 14.73 10.70
CA SER A 42 3.80 13.83 11.81
C SER A 42 2.34 13.37 11.73
N PHE A 43 2.10 12.11 12.07
CA PHE A 43 0.76 11.52 12.21
C PHE A 43 0.29 11.51 13.66
N LYS A 44 0.89 12.34 14.53
CA LYS A 44 0.50 12.43 15.94
C LYS A 44 -0.99 12.75 16.09
N GLY A 45 -1.68 11.91 16.85
CA GLY A 45 -3.12 12.04 17.09
C GLY A 45 -4.00 11.42 15.98
N VAL A 46 -3.41 10.78 14.97
CA VAL A 46 -4.14 10.03 13.94
C VAL A 46 -4.18 8.55 14.30
N LYS A 47 -5.37 7.98 14.39
CA LYS A 47 -5.61 6.54 14.64
C LYS A 47 -5.64 5.80 13.31
N VAL A 48 -4.66 4.93 13.10
CA VAL A 48 -4.49 4.20 11.85
C VAL A 48 -4.75 2.72 12.02
N GLY A 49 -5.68 2.15 11.23
CA GLY A 49 -5.91 0.72 11.12
C GLY A 49 -5.07 0.11 10.01
N LEU A 50 -4.42 -1.01 10.26
CA LEU A 50 -3.63 -1.74 9.26
C LEU A 50 -4.11 -3.18 9.16
N ASP A 51 -4.40 -3.63 7.94
CA ASP A 51 -4.59 -5.04 7.61
C ASP A 51 -3.39 -5.53 6.81
N CYS A 52 -2.56 -6.37 7.43
CA CYS A 52 -1.33 -6.88 6.84
C CYS A 52 -1.52 -8.16 6.01
N ALA A 53 -2.76 -8.61 5.79
CA ALA A 53 -3.09 -9.82 5.02
C ALA A 53 -2.31 -11.09 5.44
N ASN A 54 -1.77 -11.13 6.65
CA ASN A 54 -0.79 -12.14 7.10
C ASN A 54 0.37 -12.31 6.08
N GLY A 55 0.73 -11.24 5.40
CA GLY A 55 1.71 -11.19 4.33
C GLY A 55 3.00 -10.46 4.72
N SER A 56 3.76 -9.98 3.75
CA SER A 56 5.11 -9.41 3.92
C SER A 56 5.15 -8.14 4.80
N SER A 57 4.06 -7.37 4.86
CA SER A 57 3.98 -6.14 5.67
C SER A 57 3.85 -6.36 7.18
N TRP A 58 3.59 -7.59 7.63
CA TRP A 58 3.22 -7.92 9.01
C TRP A 58 4.19 -7.41 10.08
N ASN A 59 5.49 -7.41 9.81
CA ASN A 59 6.53 -7.08 10.79
C ASN A 59 7.14 -5.68 10.61
N ILE A 60 6.68 -4.91 9.61
CA ILE A 60 7.22 -3.57 9.33
C ILE A 60 6.16 -2.47 9.37
N ALA A 61 4.92 -2.74 8.90
CA ALA A 61 3.91 -1.71 8.73
C ALA A 61 3.63 -0.93 10.03
N LYS A 62 3.33 -1.65 11.13
CA LYS A 62 3.09 -1.01 12.42
C LYS A 62 4.25 -0.13 12.86
N SER A 63 5.48 -0.63 12.78
CA SER A 63 6.67 0.09 13.24
C SER A 63 6.91 1.38 12.47
N ILE A 64 6.56 1.42 11.19
CA ILE A 64 6.69 2.60 10.35
C ILE A 64 5.68 3.67 10.77
N PHE A 65 4.40 3.31 10.91
CA PHE A 65 3.36 4.25 11.33
C PHE A 65 3.56 4.74 12.77
N ASP A 66 3.97 3.88 13.69
CA ASP A 66 4.34 4.27 15.06
C ASP A 66 5.50 5.28 15.06
N ALA A 67 6.53 5.05 14.23
CA ALA A 67 7.66 5.97 14.11
C ALA A 67 7.27 7.33 13.50
N LEU A 68 6.24 7.37 12.65
CA LEU A 68 5.64 8.60 12.13
C LEU A 68 4.71 9.28 13.13
N GLY A 69 4.43 8.65 14.28
CA GLY A 69 3.67 9.20 15.40
C GLY A 69 2.19 8.83 15.41
N ALA A 70 1.73 7.90 14.58
CA ALA A 70 0.35 7.44 14.57
C ALA A 70 0.03 6.54 15.78
N ASP A 71 -1.23 6.53 16.19
CA ASP A 71 -1.80 5.51 17.07
C ASP A 71 -2.23 4.31 16.19
N THR A 72 -1.41 3.25 16.16
CA THR A 72 -1.56 2.18 15.15
C THR A 72 -2.23 0.92 15.70
N TYR A 73 -3.27 0.50 15.04
CA TYR A 73 -4.06 -0.71 15.30
C TYR A 73 -3.90 -1.70 14.15
N VAL A 74 -3.63 -2.97 14.43
CA VAL A 74 -3.27 -3.95 13.38
C VAL A 74 -4.11 -5.22 13.48
N ILE A 75 -4.60 -5.68 12.33
CA ILE A 75 -5.22 -6.99 12.15
C ILE A 75 -4.44 -7.81 11.13
N ASN A 76 -4.67 -9.11 11.10
CA ASN A 76 -4.07 -10.05 10.14
C ASN A 76 -2.54 -9.93 10.04
N ASN A 77 -1.86 -9.88 11.20
CA ASN A 77 -0.41 -9.71 11.31
C ASN A 77 0.31 -10.92 11.94
N LYS A 78 -0.29 -12.11 11.84
CA LYS A 78 0.27 -13.36 12.39
C LYS A 78 0.38 -14.43 11.30
N PRO A 79 1.34 -14.30 10.37
CA PRO A 79 1.53 -15.27 9.31
C PRO A 79 1.91 -16.66 9.87
N ASN A 80 1.34 -17.70 9.33
CA ASN A 80 1.66 -19.09 9.69
C ASN A 80 2.09 -19.95 8.49
N GLY A 81 2.28 -19.32 7.32
CA GLY A 81 2.63 -19.99 6.07
C GLY A 81 1.45 -20.50 5.25
N LEU A 82 0.23 -20.50 5.81
CA LEU A 82 -0.98 -21.01 5.15
C LEU A 82 -2.12 -19.99 5.10
N ASN A 83 -2.01 -18.88 5.82
CA ASN A 83 -3.11 -17.90 6.01
C ASN A 83 -2.91 -16.57 5.27
N ILE A 84 -1.93 -16.47 4.37
CA ILE A 84 -1.73 -15.27 3.55
C ILE A 84 -2.97 -14.99 2.70
N ASN A 85 -3.45 -13.74 2.70
CA ASN A 85 -4.68 -13.30 2.00
C ASN A 85 -5.98 -14.06 2.37
N LEU A 86 -5.95 -14.92 3.38
CA LEU A 86 -7.13 -15.69 3.76
C LEU A 86 -8.14 -14.78 4.48
N ASN A 87 -9.20 -14.39 3.77
CA ASN A 87 -10.23 -13.44 4.25
C ASN A 87 -9.62 -12.17 4.86
N ALA A 88 -8.57 -11.66 4.24
CA ALA A 88 -7.73 -10.60 4.79
C ALA A 88 -7.14 -9.71 3.69
N GLY A 89 -6.76 -8.50 4.07
CA GLY A 89 -6.05 -7.55 3.22
C GLY A 89 -6.90 -6.89 2.14
N SER A 90 -6.24 -6.34 1.13
CA SER A 90 -6.88 -5.55 0.07
C SER A 90 -7.84 -6.35 -0.82
N THR A 91 -7.72 -7.68 -0.85
CA THR A 91 -8.63 -8.56 -1.60
C THR A 91 -9.91 -8.91 -0.83
N HIS A 92 -9.96 -8.62 0.48
CA HIS A 92 -11.09 -8.82 1.38
C HIS A 92 -11.23 -7.63 2.33
N ILE A 93 -11.54 -6.47 1.76
CA ILE A 93 -11.50 -5.17 2.44
C ILE A 93 -12.55 -5.03 3.56
N GLU A 94 -13.59 -5.83 3.55
CA GLU A 94 -14.72 -5.76 4.48
C GLU A 94 -14.27 -5.91 5.94
N GLY A 95 -13.23 -6.71 6.16
CA GLY A 95 -12.63 -6.88 7.49
C GLY A 95 -12.06 -5.56 8.03
N LEU A 96 -11.32 -4.82 7.20
CA LEU A 96 -10.78 -3.53 7.57
C LEU A 96 -11.86 -2.46 7.71
N GLN A 97 -12.86 -2.42 6.82
CA GLN A 97 -13.99 -1.48 6.91
C GLN A 97 -14.68 -1.57 8.28
N LYS A 98 -15.02 -2.80 8.68
CA LYS A 98 -15.62 -3.07 9.99
C LYS A 98 -14.69 -2.67 11.13
N PHE A 99 -13.42 -3.03 11.05
CA PHE A 99 -12.41 -2.74 12.06
C PHE A 99 -12.22 -1.23 12.29
N VAL A 100 -12.17 -0.42 11.22
CA VAL A 100 -12.05 1.04 11.30
C VAL A 100 -13.26 1.64 12.01
N VAL A 101 -14.47 1.26 11.62
CA VAL A 101 -15.71 1.82 12.20
C VAL A 101 -15.88 1.41 13.67
N GLU A 102 -15.71 0.13 14.00
CA GLU A 102 -15.90 -0.39 15.36
C GLU A 102 -14.88 0.16 16.37
N ASN A 103 -13.67 0.50 15.92
CA ASN A 103 -12.62 1.04 16.78
C ASN A 103 -12.47 2.56 16.69
N HIS A 104 -13.36 3.24 15.96
CA HIS A 104 -13.34 4.69 15.78
C HIS A 104 -11.96 5.18 15.30
N LEU A 105 -11.44 4.53 14.26
CA LEU A 105 -10.17 4.90 13.65
C LEU A 105 -10.39 5.97 12.60
N ASP A 106 -9.38 6.82 12.38
CA ASP A 106 -9.48 7.92 11.42
C ASP A 106 -9.30 7.44 9.97
N ILE A 107 -8.48 6.38 9.78
CA ILE A 107 -8.16 5.83 8.47
C ILE A 107 -7.69 4.38 8.60
N GLY A 108 -7.93 3.57 7.56
CA GLY A 108 -7.40 2.21 7.45
C GLY A 108 -6.65 1.97 6.16
N PHE A 109 -5.63 1.11 6.21
CA PHE A 109 -4.89 0.63 5.03
C PHE A 109 -4.86 -0.89 5.02
N ALA A 110 -5.26 -1.49 3.90
CA ALA A 110 -5.16 -2.93 3.67
C ALA A 110 -4.14 -3.21 2.57
N TYR A 111 -3.19 -4.06 2.88
CA TYR A 111 -2.20 -4.57 1.92
C TYR A 111 -2.65 -5.93 1.37
N ASP A 112 -2.07 -6.36 0.27
CA ASP A 112 -2.12 -7.76 -0.13
C ASP A 112 -0.88 -8.53 0.36
N GLY A 113 -0.76 -9.79 -0.01
CA GLY A 113 0.22 -10.70 0.58
C GLY A 113 1.69 -10.28 0.40
N ASP A 114 2.06 -9.71 -0.74
CA ASP A 114 3.41 -9.19 -1.02
C ASP A 114 3.51 -7.66 -0.86
N ALA A 115 2.39 -7.01 -0.52
CA ALA A 115 2.27 -5.58 -0.23
C ALA A 115 2.64 -4.66 -1.41
N ASP A 116 2.44 -5.12 -2.65
CA ASP A 116 2.57 -4.31 -3.85
C ASP A 116 1.29 -3.51 -4.15
N ARG A 117 0.16 -3.90 -3.54
CA ARG A 117 -1.14 -3.22 -3.61
C ARG A 117 -1.59 -2.76 -2.23
N CYS A 118 -2.28 -1.61 -2.21
CA CYS A 118 -2.85 -1.06 -1.00
C CYS A 118 -4.22 -0.43 -1.31
N LEU A 119 -5.21 -0.72 -0.47
CA LEU A 119 -6.49 -0.02 -0.44
C LEU A 119 -6.62 0.77 0.85
N CYS A 120 -7.34 1.88 0.80
CA CYS A 120 -7.59 2.74 1.94
C CYS A 120 -9.08 2.73 2.30
N VAL A 121 -9.38 2.92 3.59
CA VAL A 121 -10.73 3.04 4.14
C VAL A 121 -10.80 4.29 4.98
N ASP A 122 -11.83 5.12 4.80
CA ASP A 122 -12.08 6.31 5.61
C ASP A 122 -12.69 5.98 6.99
N GLU A 123 -12.88 6.98 7.82
CA GLU A 123 -13.43 6.86 9.18
C GLU A 123 -14.89 6.33 9.22
N LYS A 124 -15.59 6.34 8.08
CA LYS A 124 -16.96 5.83 7.92
C LYS A 124 -17.03 4.42 7.36
N GLY A 125 -15.86 3.84 7.05
CA GLY A 125 -15.78 2.53 6.42
C GLY A 125 -15.93 2.55 4.90
N ASN A 126 -15.88 3.72 4.23
CA ASN A 126 -15.93 3.79 2.78
C ASN A 126 -14.55 3.46 2.19
N VAL A 127 -14.54 2.68 1.11
CA VAL A 127 -13.30 2.37 0.38
C VAL A 127 -12.86 3.57 -0.45
N ILE A 128 -11.64 4.00 -0.23
CA ILE A 128 -10.95 5.03 -1.01
C ILE A 128 -10.11 4.34 -2.07
N THR A 129 -10.55 4.43 -3.30
CA THR A 129 -9.90 3.77 -4.46
C THR A 129 -8.70 4.56 -4.96
N GLY A 130 -7.92 3.95 -5.87
CA GLY A 130 -6.82 4.63 -6.56
C GLY A 130 -7.24 5.91 -7.29
N ASP A 131 -8.44 5.96 -7.83
CA ASP A 131 -8.97 7.18 -8.47
C ASP A 131 -9.15 8.33 -7.46
N HIS A 132 -9.64 8.04 -6.25
CA HIS A 132 -9.72 9.03 -5.17
C HIS A 132 -8.33 9.52 -4.76
N ILE A 133 -7.35 8.61 -4.66
CA ILE A 133 -5.97 8.97 -4.33
C ILE A 133 -5.35 9.86 -5.41
N LEU A 134 -5.56 9.54 -6.69
CA LEU A 134 -5.11 10.38 -7.80
C LEU A 134 -5.70 11.79 -7.72
N TYR A 135 -7.00 11.89 -7.43
CA TYR A 135 -7.69 13.17 -7.28
C TYR A 135 -7.12 14.00 -6.11
N ILE A 136 -6.99 13.38 -4.93
CA ILE A 136 -6.45 14.04 -3.72
C ILE A 136 -5.04 14.57 -3.99
N TYR A 137 -4.17 13.73 -4.56
CA TYR A 137 -2.79 14.13 -4.88
C TYR A 137 -2.73 15.23 -5.93
N ALA A 138 -3.56 15.16 -6.96
CA ALA A 138 -3.60 16.17 -8.01
C ALA A 138 -4.00 17.54 -7.45
N CYS A 139 -5.07 17.60 -6.64
CA CYS A 139 -5.50 18.83 -5.98
C CYS A 139 -4.41 19.37 -5.05
N TYR A 140 -3.84 18.52 -4.20
CA TYR A 140 -2.75 18.89 -3.29
C TYR A 140 -1.53 19.46 -4.01
N MET A 141 -1.10 18.83 -5.11
CA MET A 141 0.05 19.31 -5.89
C MET A 141 -0.26 20.59 -6.64
N LYS A 142 -1.49 20.73 -7.17
CA LYS A 142 -1.94 21.94 -7.84
C LYS A 142 -1.93 23.13 -6.89
N GLU A 143 -2.52 23.02 -5.71
CA GLU A 143 -2.54 24.08 -4.68
C GLU A 143 -1.14 24.56 -4.30
N ARG A 144 -0.15 23.69 -4.37
CA ARG A 144 1.26 24.00 -4.08
C ARG A 144 2.09 24.42 -5.30
N GLY A 145 1.48 24.53 -6.47
CA GLY A 145 2.17 24.84 -7.71
C GLY A 145 3.19 23.77 -8.14
N LYS A 146 3.00 22.53 -7.68
CA LYS A 146 3.89 21.39 -7.95
C LYS A 146 3.37 20.43 -9.02
N LEU A 147 2.13 20.61 -9.49
CA LEU A 147 1.55 19.79 -10.56
C LEU A 147 2.15 20.22 -11.90
N LEU A 148 3.09 19.44 -12.40
CA LEU A 148 3.77 19.73 -13.66
C LEU A 148 2.78 19.84 -14.81
N MET A 149 2.89 20.89 -15.62
CA MET A 149 1.99 21.20 -16.74
C MET A 149 0.50 21.19 -16.34
N ASN A 150 0.17 21.29 -15.05
CA ASN A 150 -1.17 21.18 -14.49
C ASN A 150 -1.89 19.90 -14.99
N THR A 151 -1.17 18.78 -15.15
CA THR A 151 -1.66 17.57 -15.83
C THR A 151 -1.36 16.32 -15.00
N VAL A 152 -2.34 15.40 -14.94
CA VAL A 152 -2.21 14.06 -14.38
C VAL A 152 -2.16 13.02 -15.49
N VAL A 153 -1.24 12.08 -15.41
CA VAL A 153 -1.20 10.92 -16.30
C VAL A 153 -1.86 9.75 -15.59
N THR A 154 -2.83 9.12 -16.24
CA THR A 154 -3.58 7.98 -15.74
C THR A 154 -3.70 6.91 -16.83
N THR A 155 -4.34 5.79 -16.55
CA THR A 155 -4.55 4.72 -17.55
C THR A 155 -6.01 4.71 -18.02
N VAL A 156 -6.27 3.95 -19.07
CA VAL A 156 -7.63 3.70 -19.59
C VAL A 156 -8.54 3.00 -18.57
N MET A 157 -7.97 2.46 -17.47
CA MET A 157 -8.72 1.79 -16.40
C MET A 157 -9.32 2.74 -15.37
N SER A 158 -8.92 4.03 -15.36
CA SER A 158 -9.45 5.01 -14.42
C SER A 158 -10.93 5.31 -14.67
N ASN A 159 -11.67 5.52 -13.59
CA ASN A 159 -13.10 5.79 -13.63
C ASN A 159 -13.40 7.11 -14.36
N PHE A 160 -14.49 7.13 -15.12
CA PHE A 160 -14.94 8.35 -15.81
C PHE A 160 -15.21 9.53 -14.84
N GLY A 161 -15.66 9.23 -13.63
CA GLY A 161 -15.90 10.25 -12.58
C GLY A 161 -14.62 11.00 -12.20
N LEU A 162 -13.45 10.38 -12.25
CA LEU A 162 -12.17 11.04 -12.00
C LEU A 162 -11.91 12.15 -13.03
N TYR A 163 -12.16 11.87 -14.30
CA TYR A 163 -11.93 12.85 -15.38
C TYR A 163 -12.87 14.05 -15.24
N LYS A 164 -14.14 13.78 -14.90
CA LYS A 164 -15.12 14.85 -14.64
C LYS A 164 -14.69 15.71 -13.45
N ALA A 165 -14.19 15.10 -12.38
CA ALA A 165 -13.69 15.83 -11.22
C ALA A 165 -12.45 16.66 -11.56
N PHE A 166 -11.56 16.16 -12.43
CA PHE A 166 -10.43 16.94 -12.94
C PHE A 166 -10.88 18.15 -13.77
N ASP A 167 -11.87 17.97 -14.65
CA ASP A 167 -12.43 19.07 -15.44
C ASP A 167 -13.00 20.18 -14.53
N GLU A 168 -13.74 19.82 -13.47
CA GLU A 168 -14.30 20.75 -12.48
C GLU A 168 -13.19 21.51 -11.72
N GLN A 169 -12.04 20.87 -11.49
CA GLN A 169 -10.88 21.50 -10.85
C GLN A 169 -9.95 22.22 -11.85
N GLY A 170 -10.22 22.16 -13.15
CA GLY A 170 -9.34 22.70 -14.19
C GLY A 170 -7.96 22.04 -14.19
N ILE A 171 -7.93 20.72 -13.99
CA ILE A 171 -6.72 19.88 -14.05
C ILE A 171 -6.73 19.11 -15.37
N GLY A 172 -5.67 19.22 -16.16
CA GLY A 172 -5.49 18.45 -17.36
C GLY A 172 -5.21 16.97 -17.07
N TYR A 173 -5.54 16.09 -18.01
CA TYR A 173 -5.20 14.66 -17.89
C TYR A 173 -4.83 14.03 -19.21
N ALA A 174 -3.95 13.03 -19.15
CA ALA A 174 -3.58 12.18 -20.27
C ALA A 174 -3.86 10.71 -19.91
N LYS A 175 -4.35 9.94 -20.89
CA LYS A 175 -4.67 8.52 -20.73
C LYS A 175 -3.64 7.67 -21.46
N THR A 176 -3.11 6.66 -20.80
CA THR A 176 -2.20 5.68 -21.39
C THR A 176 -2.83 4.29 -21.39
N ALA A 177 -2.26 3.36 -22.14
CA ALA A 177 -2.54 1.95 -21.97
C ALA A 177 -2.04 1.48 -20.59
N VAL A 178 -2.55 0.33 -20.13
CA VAL A 178 -2.00 -0.41 -18.98
C VAL A 178 -0.79 -1.19 -19.47
N GLY A 179 0.31 -1.15 -18.72
CA GLY A 179 1.52 -1.88 -19.08
C GLY A 179 2.74 -1.41 -18.35
#